data_e88415b7cd06c379b3e8c73023508310
#
_entry.id   e88415b7cd06c379b3e8c73023508310
#
_cell.length_a   1.000
_cell.length_b   1.000
_cell.length_c   1.000
_cell.angle_alpha   90.00
_cell.angle_beta   90.00
_cell.angle_gamma   90.00
#
_symmetry.space_group_name_H-M   'P 1'
#
loop_
_entity.id
_entity.type
_entity.pdbx_description
1 polymer ?
#
loop_
_entity_poly.entity_id
_entity_poly.type
_entity_poly.pdbx_seq_one_letter_code
_entity_poly.pdbx_strand_id
1 'polypeptide(L)'
;IFQKQLHAYTITHAIEDGNVLRFHVDYFKPKEEEGKKLPKPGEAIAKKAIIEAILAKHDAATGGRRFNAILATASINDAIEYHALFKAMQAEKQAADPDFKPLNIACVFSPPAEGDPDVKQIQEDLPQEQADNAEDPEGKKAALKAILADYNARYGTNHRLSEFDLYYQDVQKRIKDQQWPNADLPAAQKIDIT
;
A
#
# COMPACT_ATOMS: atom_id res chain seq x y z
N ILE A 1 5.14 -21.70 -32.64
CA ILE A 1 5.50 -22.29 -31.34
C ILE A 1 7.00 -22.44 -31.33
N PHE A 2 7.71 -21.72 -30.47
CA PHE A 2 9.16 -21.76 -30.36
C PHE A 2 9.56 -22.99 -29.55
N GLN A 3 10.38 -23.87 -30.13
CA GLN A 3 10.85 -25.10 -29.49
C GLN A 3 12.19 -24.94 -28.76
N LYS A 4 12.88 -23.81 -28.97
CA LYS A 4 14.20 -23.55 -28.36
C LYS A 4 14.34 -22.08 -28.00
N GLN A 5 14.83 -21.83 -26.78
CA GLN A 5 15.23 -20.50 -26.36
C GLN A 5 16.54 -20.12 -27.08
N LEU A 6 16.50 -19.05 -27.87
CA LEU A 6 17.65 -18.53 -28.60
C LEU A 6 18.47 -17.54 -27.80
N HIS A 7 17.79 -16.73 -26.95
CA HIS A 7 18.40 -15.73 -26.10
C HIS A 7 17.57 -15.55 -24.81
N ALA A 8 18.24 -15.24 -23.71
CA ALA A 8 17.60 -14.86 -22.45
C ALA A 8 18.31 -13.61 -21.91
N TYR A 9 17.53 -12.53 -21.74
CA TYR A 9 17.96 -11.36 -21.01
C TYR A 9 17.36 -11.40 -19.62
N THR A 10 18.17 -11.70 -18.62
CA THR A 10 17.73 -11.88 -17.23
C THR A 10 17.84 -10.58 -16.45
N ILE A 11 17.21 -10.51 -15.26
CA ILE A 11 17.34 -9.36 -14.38
C ILE A 11 18.80 -9.11 -13.95
N THR A 12 19.62 -10.17 -13.88
CA THR A 12 21.06 -10.05 -13.58
C THR A 12 21.75 -9.27 -14.68
N HIS A 13 21.51 -9.62 -15.96
CA HIS A 13 22.05 -8.87 -17.09
C HIS A 13 21.56 -7.43 -17.10
N ALA A 14 20.28 -7.18 -16.79
CA ALA A 14 19.73 -5.85 -16.73
C ALA A 14 20.36 -4.97 -15.62
N ILE A 15 20.75 -5.58 -14.50
CA ILE A 15 21.47 -4.91 -13.41
C ILE A 15 22.92 -4.61 -13.82
N GLU A 16 23.60 -5.58 -14.45
CA GLU A 16 24.96 -5.42 -14.94
C GLU A 16 25.08 -4.33 -16.02
N ASP A 17 24.09 -4.27 -16.91
CA ASP A 17 23.98 -3.23 -17.96
C ASP A 17 23.50 -1.87 -17.42
N GLY A 18 23.17 -1.76 -16.14
CA GLY A 18 22.68 -0.52 -15.51
C GLY A 18 21.25 -0.14 -15.89
N ASN A 19 20.49 -1.02 -16.53
CA ASN A 19 19.08 -0.80 -16.91
C ASN A 19 18.11 -1.01 -15.74
N VAL A 20 18.54 -1.72 -14.69
CA VAL A 20 17.77 -1.96 -13.45
C VAL A 20 18.68 -1.70 -12.26
N LEU A 21 18.16 -1.00 -11.25
CA LEU A 21 18.87 -0.78 -10.00
C LEU A 21 18.98 -2.10 -9.21
N ARG A 22 20.08 -2.23 -8.47
CA ARG A 22 20.22 -3.36 -7.53
C ARG A 22 19.15 -3.25 -6.45
N PHE A 23 18.60 -4.40 -6.05
CA PHE A 23 17.63 -4.51 -4.97
C PHE A 23 18.12 -5.49 -3.92
N HIS A 24 17.62 -5.34 -2.72
CA HIS A 24 17.86 -6.24 -1.59
C HIS A 24 16.53 -6.81 -1.12
N VAL A 25 16.52 -8.06 -0.68
CA VAL A 25 15.33 -8.74 -0.15
C VAL A 25 15.55 -9.07 1.30
N ASP A 26 14.79 -8.43 2.17
CA ASP A 26 14.74 -8.73 3.59
C ASP A 26 13.54 -9.63 3.90
N TYR A 27 13.77 -10.72 4.61
CA TYR A 27 12.71 -11.59 5.08
C TYR A 27 12.41 -11.28 6.55
N PHE A 28 11.19 -10.83 6.81
CA PHE A 28 10.71 -10.68 8.18
C PHE A 28 10.14 -12.00 8.69
N LYS A 29 10.74 -12.53 9.77
CA LYS A 29 10.19 -13.66 10.51
C LYS A 29 9.86 -13.19 11.92
N PRO A 30 8.64 -13.44 12.43
CA PRO A 30 8.34 -13.20 13.84
C PRO A 30 9.31 -14.00 14.71
N LYS A 31 9.70 -13.46 15.85
CA LYS A 31 10.52 -14.20 16.82
C LYS A 31 9.72 -15.37 17.35
N GLU A 32 10.29 -16.57 17.29
CA GLU A 32 9.73 -17.76 17.94
C GLU A 32 9.89 -17.57 19.45
N GLU A 33 8.78 -17.48 20.18
CA GLU A 33 8.76 -17.59 21.64
C GLU A 33 8.58 -19.07 21.98
N GLU A 34 9.45 -19.60 22.84
CA GLU A 34 9.38 -21.01 23.29
C GLU A 34 7.98 -21.34 23.81
N GLY A 35 7.33 -22.34 23.22
CA GLY A 35 6.01 -22.82 23.60
C GLY A 35 4.82 -22.08 22.99
N LYS A 36 5.01 -21.02 22.19
CA LYS A 36 3.93 -20.34 21.44
C LYS A 36 3.95 -20.71 19.97
N LYS A 37 2.78 -21.11 19.47
CA LYS A 37 2.59 -21.35 18.03
C LYS A 37 2.69 -20.02 17.28
N LEU A 38 3.52 -19.96 16.25
CA LEU A 38 3.59 -18.78 15.40
C LEU A 38 2.22 -18.46 14.81
N PRO A 39 1.78 -17.19 14.83
CA PRO A 39 0.54 -16.81 14.19
C PRO A 39 0.62 -17.09 12.68
N LYS A 40 -0.47 -17.58 12.12
CA LYS A 40 -0.55 -17.82 10.69
C LYS A 40 -0.61 -16.50 9.92
N PRO A 41 -0.05 -16.46 8.70
CA PRO A 41 -0.26 -15.33 7.81
C PRO A 41 -1.76 -14.99 7.68
N GLY A 42 -2.12 -13.71 7.77
CA GLY A 42 -3.50 -13.25 7.73
C GLY A 42 -4.20 -13.14 9.09
N GLU A 43 -3.68 -13.73 10.16
CA GLU A 43 -4.23 -13.50 11.50
C GLU A 43 -3.95 -12.07 11.98
N ALA A 44 -4.89 -11.47 12.74
CA ALA A 44 -4.78 -10.08 13.21
C ALA A 44 -3.49 -9.82 14.03
N ILE A 45 -3.04 -10.82 14.81
CA ILE A 45 -1.79 -10.74 15.58
C ILE A 45 -0.58 -10.66 14.63
N ALA A 46 -0.59 -11.43 13.53
CA ALA A 46 0.47 -11.38 12.53
C ALA A 46 0.50 -10.02 11.82
N LYS A 47 -0.67 -9.47 11.46
CA LYS A 47 -0.80 -8.15 10.82
C LYS A 47 -0.28 -7.03 11.72
N LYS A 48 -0.58 -7.06 13.02
CA LYS A 48 -0.02 -6.09 13.99
C LYS A 48 1.50 -6.16 14.06
N ALA A 49 2.08 -7.36 14.14
CA ALA A 49 3.53 -7.54 14.17
C ALA A 49 4.20 -7.03 12.87
N ILE A 50 3.56 -7.22 11.72
CA ILE A 50 4.03 -6.67 10.44
C ILE A 50 4.01 -5.15 10.47
N ILE A 51 2.92 -4.53 10.95
CA ILE A 51 2.83 -3.07 11.06
C ILE A 51 3.90 -2.53 12.02
N GLU A 52 4.11 -3.16 13.16
CA GLU A 52 5.18 -2.77 14.09
C GLU A 52 6.56 -2.80 13.42
N ALA A 53 6.84 -3.84 12.65
CA ALA A 53 8.10 -3.96 11.91
C ALA A 53 8.23 -2.87 10.83
N ILE A 54 7.14 -2.56 10.11
CA ILE A 54 7.11 -1.47 9.13
C ILE A 54 7.38 -0.13 9.81
N LEU A 55 6.64 0.20 10.88
CA LEU A 55 6.81 1.46 11.60
C LEU A 55 8.23 1.62 12.17
N ALA A 56 8.87 0.53 12.59
CA ALA A 56 10.24 0.56 13.11
C ALA A 56 11.31 0.73 12.01
N LYS A 57 11.06 0.24 10.79
CA LYS A 57 12.08 0.19 9.73
C LYS A 57 11.87 1.21 8.61
N HIS A 58 10.67 1.77 8.48
CA HIS A 58 10.27 2.59 7.34
C HIS A 58 11.23 3.74 7.08
N ASP A 59 11.55 4.54 8.09
CA ASP A 59 12.40 5.72 7.92
C ASP A 59 13.82 5.34 7.44
N ALA A 60 14.39 4.26 7.99
CA ALA A 60 15.68 3.76 7.55
C ALA A 60 15.63 3.22 6.10
N ALA A 61 14.59 2.45 5.77
CA ALA A 61 14.43 1.83 4.45
C ALA A 61 14.14 2.87 3.35
N THR A 62 13.49 3.98 3.70
CA THR A 62 13.10 5.03 2.74
C THR A 62 14.02 6.26 2.76
N GLY A 63 15.19 6.16 3.41
CA GLY A 63 16.16 7.25 3.49
C GLY A 63 15.62 8.48 4.23
N GLY A 64 14.92 8.28 5.35
CA GLY A 64 14.29 9.35 6.12
C GLY A 64 13.05 9.91 5.43
N ARG A 65 12.22 9.06 4.86
CA ARG A 65 10.98 9.40 4.10
C ARG A 65 11.23 10.20 2.83
N ARG A 66 12.42 10.06 2.23
CA ARG A 66 12.69 10.62 0.89
C ARG A 66 12.00 9.83 -0.20
N PHE A 67 11.78 8.55 0.02
CA PHE A 67 11.08 7.64 -0.87
C PHE A 67 9.82 7.13 -0.20
N ASN A 68 8.81 6.80 -0.98
CA ASN A 68 7.63 6.10 -0.52
C ASN A 68 7.84 4.58 -0.55
N ALA A 69 6.96 3.85 0.13
CA ALA A 69 6.90 2.39 0.11
C ALA A 69 5.56 1.91 -0.46
N ILE A 70 5.54 0.68 -0.96
CA ILE A 70 4.32 0.00 -1.40
C ILE A 70 4.10 -1.20 -0.48
N LEU A 71 2.90 -1.31 0.10
CA LEU A 71 2.45 -2.49 0.84
C LEU A 71 1.41 -3.23 -0.01
N ALA A 72 1.86 -4.27 -0.71
CA ALA A 72 0.95 -5.16 -1.42
C ALA A 72 0.27 -6.13 -0.45
N THR A 73 -1.05 -6.25 -0.53
CA THR A 73 -1.86 -7.14 0.30
C THR A 73 -2.43 -8.29 -0.53
N ALA A 74 -2.85 -9.38 0.13
CA ALA A 74 -3.37 -10.55 -0.56
C ALA A 74 -4.82 -10.37 -1.06
N SER A 75 -5.57 -9.41 -0.49
CA SER A 75 -6.98 -9.16 -0.83
C SER A 75 -7.37 -7.72 -0.51
N ILE A 76 -8.52 -7.28 -1.03
CA ILE A 76 -9.14 -5.99 -0.67
C ILE A 76 -9.47 -5.96 0.83
N ASN A 77 -9.96 -7.07 1.39
CA ASN A 77 -10.24 -7.16 2.82
C ASN A 77 -8.99 -6.93 3.66
N ASP A 78 -7.86 -7.51 3.25
CA ASP A 78 -6.58 -7.27 3.91
C ASP A 78 -6.14 -5.81 3.80
N ALA A 79 -6.29 -5.18 2.65
CA ALA A 79 -5.95 -3.76 2.47
C ALA A 79 -6.77 -2.85 3.42
N ILE A 80 -8.07 -3.08 3.51
CA ILE A 80 -8.98 -2.35 4.41
C ILE A 80 -8.56 -2.58 5.89
N GLU A 81 -8.28 -3.82 6.27
CA GLU A 81 -7.88 -4.16 7.64
C GLU A 81 -6.52 -3.55 8.00
N TYR A 82 -5.53 -3.64 7.11
CA TYR A 82 -4.23 -3.00 7.32
C TYR A 82 -4.36 -1.48 7.47
N HIS A 83 -5.17 -0.82 6.63
CA HIS A 83 -5.40 0.62 6.75
C HIS A 83 -5.99 1.00 8.11
N ALA A 84 -7.01 0.26 8.58
CA ALA A 84 -7.61 0.47 9.88
C ALA A 84 -6.64 0.21 11.04
N LEU A 85 -5.86 -0.87 10.97
CA LEU A 85 -4.85 -1.22 11.97
C LEU A 85 -3.72 -0.18 12.04
N PHE A 86 -3.21 0.30 10.91
CA PHE A 86 -2.22 1.38 10.88
C PHE A 86 -2.75 2.63 11.57
N LYS A 87 -3.98 3.04 11.25
CA LYS A 87 -4.63 4.21 11.86
C LYS A 87 -4.71 4.06 13.38
N ALA A 88 -5.19 2.91 13.87
CA ALA A 88 -5.32 2.64 15.29
C ALA A 88 -3.95 2.61 16.00
N MET A 89 -3.00 1.84 15.48
CA MET A 89 -1.68 1.68 16.10
C MET A 89 -0.86 2.96 16.11
N GLN A 90 -0.96 3.76 15.06
CA GLN A 90 -0.29 5.07 15.03
C GLN A 90 -0.93 6.06 16.00
N ALA A 91 -2.26 6.04 16.17
CA ALA A 91 -2.94 6.86 17.17
C ALA A 91 -2.53 6.48 18.60
N GLU A 92 -2.42 5.18 18.90
CA GLU A 92 -1.92 4.69 20.19
C GLU A 92 -0.47 5.14 20.45
N LYS A 93 0.41 5.01 19.43
CA LYS A 93 1.81 5.46 19.54
C LYS A 93 1.92 6.97 19.75
N GLN A 94 1.11 7.75 19.05
CA GLN A 94 1.12 9.20 19.19
C GLN A 94 0.57 9.67 20.55
N ALA A 95 -0.38 8.93 21.12
CA ALA A 95 -0.87 9.19 22.46
C ALA A 95 0.18 8.86 23.55
N ALA A 96 1.02 7.83 23.30
CA ALA A 96 2.09 7.44 24.21
C ALA A 96 3.36 8.30 24.06
N ASP A 97 3.64 8.77 22.86
CA ASP A 97 4.82 9.56 22.50
C ASP A 97 4.42 10.75 21.62
N PRO A 98 4.37 11.98 22.15
CA PRO A 98 4.03 13.18 21.40
C PRO A 98 5.00 13.50 20.24
N ASP A 99 6.25 13.02 20.30
CA ASP A 99 7.26 13.22 19.28
C ASP A 99 7.14 12.20 18.14
N PHE A 100 6.30 11.16 18.30
CA PHE A 100 6.02 10.18 17.24
C PHE A 100 5.38 10.85 16.03
N LYS A 101 6.00 10.66 14.86
CA LYS A 101 5.52 11.20 13.58
C LYS A 101 4.82 10.09 12.79
N PRO A 102 3.48 10.10 12.71
CA PRO A 102 2.75 9.09 11.94
C PRO A 102 3.16 9.07 10.47
N LEU A 103 3.09 7.90 9.85
CA LEU A 103 3.20 7.74 8.40
C LEU A 103 1.89 8.12 7.73
N ASN A 104 1.99 8.76 6.57
CA ASN A 104 0.87 9.08 5.72
C ASN A 104 0.58 7.89 4.81
N ILE A 105 -0.58 7.28 4.97
CA ILE A 105 -0.96 6.06 4.26
C ILE A 105 -2.10 6.36 3.31
N ALA A 106 -1.96 5.96 2.05
CA ALA A 106 -3.02 5.98 1.06
C ALA A 106 -3.38 4.53 0.69
N CYS A 107 -4.62 4.14 0.90
CA CYS A 107 -5.11 2.80 0.56
C CYS A 107 -5.87 2.85 -0.75
N VAL A 108 -5.45 2.06 -1.73
CA VAL A 108 -6.02 2.04 -3.07
C VAL A 108 -6.44 0.62 -3.42
N PHE A 109 -7.68 0.45 -3.85
CA PHE A 109 -8.21 -0.76 -4.47
C PHE A 109 -9.39 -0.38 -5.38
N SER A 110 -9.68 -1.20 -6.39
CA SER A 110 -10.77 -0.93 -7.33
C SER A 110 -12.13 -1.00 -6.64
N PRO A 111 -13.01 0.00 -6.80
CA PRO A 111 -14.38 -0.06 -6.27
C PRO A 111 -15.18 -1.17 -6.95
N PRO A 112 -16.27 -1.68 -6.34
CA PRO A 112 -17.19 -2.58 -7.01
C PRO A 112 -17.73 -1.96 -8.31
N ALA A 113 -17.65 -2.68 -9.43
CA ALA A 113 -18.08 -2.20 -10.75
C ALA A 113 -19.60 -2.20 -10.88
N GLU A 114 -20.25 -1.07 -10.63
CA GLU A 114 -21.70 -0.89 -10.83
C GLU A 114 -22.02 -0.34 -12.23
N GLY A 115 -21.59 -1.05 -13.27
CA GLY A 115 -21.89 -0.64 -14.65
C GLY A 115 -20.96 0.42 -15.23
N ASP A 116 -19.98 0.90 -14.50
CA ASP A 116 -18.97 1.81 -15.01
C ASP A 116 -17.98 1.06 -15.92
N PRO A 117 -17.89 1.43 -17.22
CA PRO A 117 -17.01 0.75 -18.18
C PRO A 117 -15.52 0.85 -17.81
N ASP A 118 -15.09 1.98 -17.24
CA ASP A 118 -13.69 2.24 -16.94
C ASP A 118 -13.24 1.40 -15.74
N VAL A 119 -14.10 1.26 -14.72
CA VAL A 119 -13.86 0.38 -13.58
C VAL A 119 -13.85 -1.09 -14.02
N LYS A 120 -14.71 -1.49 -14.94
CA LYS A 120 -14.71 -2.85 -15.49
C LYS A 120 -13.40 -3.17 -16.22
N GLN A 121 -12.89 -2.25 -17.01
CA GLN A 121 -11.65 -2.44 -17.74
C GLN A 121 -10.46 -2.62 -16.77
N ILE A 122 -10.40 -1.84 -15.71
CA ILE A 122 -9.36 -1.99 -14.67
C ILE A 122 -9.49 -3.36 -13.98
N GLN A 123 -10.71 -3.84 -13.72
CA GLN A 123 -10.96 -5.12 -13.04
C GLN A 123 -10.75 -6.33 -13.94
N GLU A 124 -10.89 -6.21 -15.27
CA GLU A 124 -10.62 -7.32 -16.21
C GLU A 124 -9.19 -7.84 -16.08
N ASP A 125 -8.23 -6.97 -15.73
CA ASP A 125 -6.84 -7.33 -15.51
C ASP A 125 -6.55 -7.83 -14.08
N LEU A 126 -7.52 -7.74 -13.15
CA LEU A 126 -7.40 -8.04 -11.74
C LEU A 126 -8.50 -8.99 -11.24
N PRO A 127 -8.54 -10.26 -11.68
CA PRO A 127 -9.63 -11.19 -11.37
C PRO A 127 -9.80 -11.45 -9.85
N GLN A 128 -8.74 -11.29 -9.05
CA GLN A 128 -8.81 -11.42 -7.59
C GLN A 128 -9.61 -10.26 -6.98
N GLU A 129 -9.35 -9.02 -7.40
CA GLU A 129 -10.11 -7.86 -6.92
C GLU A 129 -11.59 -7.93 -7.34
N GLN A 130 -11.86 -8.44 -8.52
CA GLN A 130 -13.24 -8.67 -8.98
C GLN A 130 -13.96 -9.68 -8.08
N ALA A 131 -13.32 -10.79 -7.73
CA ALA A 131 -13.87 -11.80 -6.82
C ALA A 131 -14.09 -11.22 -5.41
N ASP A 132 -13.11 -10.50 -4.87
CA ASP A 132 -13.20 -9.86 -3.55
C ASP A 132 -14.35 -8.83 -3.49
N ASN A 133 -14.53 -8.03 -4.55
CA ASN A 133 -15.62 -7.07 -4.63
C ASN A 133 -17.01 -7.74 -4.74
N ALA A 134 -17.09 -8.93 -5.31
CA ALA A 134 -18.35 -9.66 -5.44
C ALA A 134 -18.86 -10.26 -4.12
N GLU A 135 -17.96 -10.53 -3.15
CA GLU A 135 -18.35 -11.11 -1.86
C GLU A 135 -19.18 -10.15 -0.99
N ASP A 136 -18.78 -8.86 -0.92
CA ASP A 136 -19.49 -7.84 -0.12
C ASP A 136 -19.34 -6.46 -0.76
N PRO A 137 -20.08 -6.16 -1.83
CA PRO A 137 -19.97 -4.89 -2.55
C PRO A 137 -20.28 -3.67 -1.67
N GLU A 138 -21.30 -3.76 -0.83
CA GLU A 138 -21.73 -2.64 0.01
C GLU A 138 -20.72 -2.36 1.14
N GLY A 139 -20.17 -3.41 1.77
CA GLY A 139 -19.10 -3.25 2.74
C GLY A 139 -17.84 -2.64 2.14
N LYS A 140 -17.45 -3.05 0.92
CA LYS A 140 -16.31 -2.47 0.19
C LYS A 140 -16.53 -0.99 -0.13
N LYS A 141 -17.75 -0.62 -0.59
CA LYS A 141 -18.10 0.79 -0.82
C LYS A 141 -18.06 1.63 0.45
N ALA A 142 -18.61 1.09 1.55
CA ALA A 142 -18.59 1.77 2.84
C ALA A 142 -17.15 1.99 3.32
N ALA A 143 -16.29 0.98 3.23
CA ALA A 143 -14.88 1.07 3.59
C ALA A 143 -14.15 2.10 2.72
N LEU A 144 -14.35 2.07 1.39
CA LEU A 144 -13.71 3.01 0.48
C LEU A 144 -14.18 4.46 0.72
N LYS A 145 -15.47 4.67 1.04
CA LYS A 145 -15.96 5.99 1.45
C LYS A 145 -15.27 6.50 2.72
N ALA A 146 -15.04 5.63 3.71
CA ALA A 146 -14.32 6.01 4.93
C ALA A 146 -12.85 6.35 4.64
N ILE A 147 -12.18 5.55 3.79
CA ILE A 147 -10.80 5.80 3.34
C ILE A 147 -10.70 7.14 2.60
N LEU A 148 -11.64 7.42 1.67
CA LEU A 148 -11.71 8.70 0.96
C LEU A 148 -11.95 9.88 1.91
N ALA A 149 -12.79 9.71 2.92
CA ALA A 149 -13.03 10.76 3.93
C ALA A 149 -11.75 11.07 4.74
N ASP A 150 -11.01 10.06 5.17
CA ASP A 150 -9.73 10.22 5.86
C ASP A 150 -8.69 10.90 4.96
N TYR A 151 -8.61 10.50 3.70
CA TYR A 151 -7.72 11.09 2.70
C TYR A 151 -8.07 12.57 2.44
N ASN A 152 -9.35 12.87 2.20
CA ASN A 152 -9.82 14.22 1.97
C ASN A 152 -9.52 15.15 3.16
N ALA A 153 -9.76 14.66 4.38
CA ALA A 153 -9.45 15.40 5.59
C ALA A 153 -7.96 15.71 5.74
N ARG A 154 -7.10 14.75 5.37
CA ARG A 154 -5.64 14.92 5.45
C ARG A 154 -5.09 15.89 4.41
N TYR A 155 -5.54 15.76 3.17
CA TYR A 155 -4.95 16.49 2.04
C TYR A 155 -5.75 17.72 1.58
N GLY A 156 -6.89 18.01 2.24
CA GLY A 156 -7.77 19.12 1.86
C GLY A 156 -8.43 18.94 0.51
N THR A 157 -8.68 17.70 0.10
CA THR A 157 -9.31 17.33 -1.16
C THR A 157 -10.81 17.03 -0.97
N ASN A 158 -11.53 16.75 -2.05
CA ASN A 158 -12.96 16.42 -2.01
C ASN A 158 -13.29 15.27 -2.99
N HIS A 159 -12.48 14.21 -2.96
CA HIS A 159 -12.70 13.04 -3.79
C HIS A 159 -13.95 12.27 -3.37
N ARG A 160 -14.67 11.73 -4.37
CA ARG A 160 -15.90 10.96 -4.18
C ARG A 160 -15.75 9.58 -4.79
N LEU A 161 -16.56 8.64 -4.31
CA LEU A 161 -16.56 7.28 -4.85
C LEU A 161 -16.93 7.23 -6.34
N SER A 162 -17.85 8.11 -6.77
CA SER A 162 -18.25 8.26 -8.18
C SER A 162 -17.17 8.83 -9.09
N GLU A 163 -16.08 9.33 -8.51
CA GLU A 163 -14.95 9.95 -9.20
C GLU A 163 -13.64 9.32 -8.71
N PHE A 164 -13.66 7.98 -8.58
CA PHE A 164 -12.52 7.21 -8.03
C PHE A 164 -11.23 7.46 -8.80
N ASP A 165 -11.31 7.65 -10.11
CA ASP A 165 -10.15 7.93 -10.96
C ASP A 165 -9.41 9.19 -10.55
N LEU A 166 -10.13 10.24 -10.12
CA LEU A 166 -9.52 11.48 -9.64
C LEU A 166 -8.74 11.26 -8.33
N TYR A 167 -9.27 10.41 -7.44
CA TYR A 167 -8.55 9.99 -6.24
C TYR A 167 -7.28 9.23 -6.59
N TYR A 168 -7.38 8.24 -7.47
CA TYR A 168 -6.25 7.43 -7.91
C TYR A 168 -5.16 8.28 -8.58
N GLN A 169 -5.55 9.21 -9.45
CA GLN A 169 -4.64 10.16 -10.10
C GLN A 169 -3.95 11.09 -9.10
N ASP A 170 -4.67 11.59 -8.07
CA ASP A 170 -4.08 12.42 -7.02
C ASP A 170 -3.05 11.64 -6.19
N VAL A 171 -3.37 10.38 -5.82
CA VAL A 171 -2.42 9.49 -5.14
C VAL A 171 -1.15 9.29 -5.98
N GLN A 172 -1.31 8.95 -7.27
CA GLN A 172 -0.17 8.77 -8.18
C GLN A 172 0.66 10.05 -8.32
N LYS A 173 0.00 11.20 -8.47
CA LYS A 173 0.67 12.49 -8.58
C LYS A 173 1.50 12.79 -7.33
N ARG A 174 0.95 12.63 -6.12
CA ARG A 174 1.66 12.85 -4.87
C ARG A 174 2.87 11.93 -4.72
N ILE A 175 2.76 10.67 -5.13
CA ILE A 175 3.87 9.72 -5.14
C ILE A 175 4.96 10.17 -6.12
N LYS A 176 4.60 10.59 -7.33
CA LYS A 176 5.55 11.05 -8.35
C LYS A 176 6.23 12.37 -7.96
N ASP A 177 5.48 13.32 -7.41
CA ASP A 177 6.01 14.61 -6.99
C ASP A 177 6.94 14.50 -5.76
N GLN A 178 6.87 13.38 -5.04
CA GLN A 178 7.73 13.05 -3.90
C GLN A 178 9.11 12.53 -4.32
N GLN A 179 9.29 12.14 -5.59
CA GLN A 179 10.53 11.55 -6.07
C GLN A 179 11.69 12.55 -6.13
N TRP A 180 12.90 12.04 -5.85
CA TRP A 180 14.13 12.78 -6.04
C TRP A 180 14.33 13.18 -7.52
N PRO A 181 14.70 14.44 -7.87
CA PRO A 181 15.13 15.52 -6.98
C PRO A 181 14.01 16.43 -6.43
N ASN A 182 12.75 16.19 -6.78
CA ASN A 182 11.60 17.02 -6.41
C ASN A 182 11.05 16.70 -5.01
N ALA A 183 11.93 16.29 -4.09
CA ALA A 183 11.56 15.88 -2.73
C ALA A 183 11.11 17.04 -1.80
N ASP A 184 10.80 18.22 -2.37
CA ASP A 184 10.47 19.44 -1.61
C ASP A 184 9.00 19.55 -1.22
N LEU A 185 8.18 18.51 -1.46
CA LEU A 185 6.81 18.49 -0.96
C LEU A 185 6.82 18.56 0.57
N PRO A 186 5.99 19.45 1.17
CA PRO A 186 5.81 19.47 2.62
C PRO A 186 5.43 18.08 3.13
N ALA A 187 5.95 17.69 4.29
CA ALA A 187 5.70 16.36 4.87
C ALA A 187 4.19 16.04 4.98
N ALA A 188 3.34 17.06 5.22
CA ALA A 188 1.89 16.90 5.26
C ALA A 188 1.26 16.51 3.90
N GLN A 189 1.96 16.71 2.79
CA GLN A 189 1.47 16.40 1.44
C GLN A 189 2.07 15.11 0.86
N LYS A 190 3.05 14.52 1.54
CA LYS A 190 3.68 13.27 1.13
C LYS A 190 2.81 12.07 1.46
N ILE A 191 2.91 11.03 0.64
CA ILE A 191 2.40 9.69 0.94
C ILE A 191 3.62 8.83 1.26
N ASP A 192 3.65 8.27 2.46
CA ASP A 192 4.75 7.42 2.91
C ASP A 192 4.57 5.97 2.50
N ILE A 193 3.31 5.48 2.53
CA ILE A 193 2.94 4.11 2.12
C ILE A 193 1.67 4.15 1.27
N THR A 194 1.72 3.39 0.17
CA THR A 194 0.55 3.08 -0.66
C THR A 194 0.27 1.61 -0.64
#